data_ccf2222d15d5d852a988d36b8eafdba9
#
_entry.id   ccf2222d15d5d852a988d36b8eafdba9
#
_cell.length_a   1.000
_cell.length_b   1.000
_cell.length_c   1.000
_cell.angle_alpha   90.00
_cell.angle_beta   90.00
_cell.angle_gamma   90.00
#
_symmetry.space_group_name_H-M   'P 1'
#
loop_
_entity.id
_entity.type
_entity.pdbx_description
1 polymer ?
#
loop_
_entity_poly.entity_id
_entity_poly.type
_entity_poly.pdbx_seq_one_letter_code
_entity_poly.pdbx_strand_id
1 'polypeptide(L)'
;IGLSLPGNGTILATHKNRIELFKAAARQVVKNAYAYYEDGDESVLPRSIATRDAFLNAMTLDIAMGGSTNTVLHLLAVAQEAGTDFKMEDIDQLSRKVPCLCKLAPNTQKYSVQECNRAGGIMGILNELNKGGLINGSVKRVDGKTLDEQMKKYDITGSELDPEADRIYHSAP
;
A
#
# COMPACT_ATOMS: atom_id res chain seq x y z
N ILE A 1 0.49 -5.19 1.46
CA ILE A 1 1.09 -6.15 2.42
C ILE A 1 2.10 -5.46 3.36
N GLY A 2 2.75 -4.35 2.96
CA GLY A 2 3.75 -3.67 3.79
C GLY A 2 5.21 -4.05 3.52
N LEU A 3 5.50 -4.86 2.52
CA LEU A 3 6.85 -5.34 2.18
C LEU A 3 7.66 -4.37 1.30
N SER A 4 7.13 -3.20 0.97
CA SER A 4 7.87 -2.16 0.23
C SER A 4 7.78 -0.81 0.93
N LEU A 5 8.76 0.07 0.67
CA LEU A 5 8.74 1.43 1.20
C LEU A 5 7.60 2.25 0.58
N PRO A 6 7.04 3.22 1.32
CA PRO A 6 6.04 4.14 0.80
C PRO A 6 6.50 4.85 -0.47
N GLY A 7 5.59 5.08 -1.40
CA GLY A 7 5.87 5.69 -2.70
C GLY A 7 6.29 4.69 -3.79
N ASN A 8 6.72 3.47 -3.44
CA ASN A 8 7.19 2.50 -4.43
C ASN A 8 6.12 2.13 -5.46
N GLY A 9 4.85 2.13 -5.10
CA GLY A 9 3.74 1.73 -5.97
C GLY A 9 3.34 2.77 -7.03
N THR A 10 3.65 4.05 -6.83
CA THR A 10 3.17 5.14 -7.69
C THR A 10 4.26 6.03 -8.29
N ILE A 11 5.49 5.97 -7.80
CA ILE A 11 6.62 6.65 -8.44
C ILE A 11 6.96 5.96 -9.77
N LEU A 12 6.95 6.72 -10.86
CA LEU A 12 7.30 6.22 -12.19
C LEU A 12 8.75 5.70 -12.25
N ALA A 13 8.99 4.70 -13.09
CA ALA A 13 10.32 4.12 -13.27
C ALA A 13 11.38 5.14 -13.71
N THR A 14 10.97 6.15 -14.47
CA THR A 14 11.82 7.23 -15.00
C THR A 14 11.93 8.44 -14.06
N HIS A 15 11.23 8.44 -12.93
CA HIS A 15 11.23 9.59 -12.04
C HIS A 15 12.56 9.70 -11.29
N LYS A 16 13.12 10.93 -11.22
CA LYS A 16 14.44 11.20 -10.60
C LYS A 16 14.58 10.65 -9.17
N ASN A 17 13.50 10.66 -8.38
CA ASN A 17 13.50 10.17 -7.01
C ASN A 17 13.48 8.62 -6.91
N ARG A 18 13.32 7.90 -8.03
CA ARG A 18 13.31 6.43 -8.04
C ARG A 18 14.62 5.83 -7.55
N ILE A 19 15.74 6.44 -7.94
CA ILE A 19 17.08 6.00 -7.54
C ILE A 19 17.26 6.15 -6.01
N GLU A 20 16.83 7.26 -5.43
CA GLU A 20 16.93 7.47 -3.98
C GLU A 20 16.02 6.51 -3.20
N LEU A 21 14.84 6.19 -3.73
CA LEU A 21 13.98 5.17 -3.14
C LEU A 21 14.65 3.79 -3.15
N PHE A 22 15.32 3.41 -4.24
CA PHE A 22 16.06 2.13 -4.30
C PHE A 22 17.21 2.09 -3.30
N LYS A 23 17.98 3.16 -3.16
CA LYS A 23 19.03 3.27 -2.15
C LYS A 23 18.47 3.16 -0.73
N ALA A 24 17.34 3.81 -0.47
CA ALA A 24 16.67 3.73 0.83
C ALA A 24 16.17 2.30 1.11
N ALA A 25 15.59 1.63 0.11
CA ALA A 25 15.14 0.24 0.23
C ALA A 25 16.31 -0.71 0.51
N ALA A 26 17.44 -0.56 -0.19
CA ALA A 26 18.64 -1.35 0.04
C ALA A 26 19.18 -1.19 1.47
N ARG A 27 19.27 0.06 1.97
CA ARG A 27 19.67 0.32 3.36
C ARG A 27 18.71 -0.31 4.36
N GLN A 28 17.39 -0.27 4.07
CA GLN A 28 16.39 -0.88 4.96
C GLN A 28 16.53 -2.40 5.00
N VAL A 29 16.79 -3.06 3.88
CA VAL A 29 17.03 -4.50 3.83
C VAL A 29 18.25 -4.88 4.67
N VAL A 30 19.37 -4.14 4.52
CA VAL A 30 20.58 -4.37 5.32
C VAL A 30 20.30 -4.17 6.81
N LYS A 31 19.59 -3.08 7.17
CA LYS A 31 19.21 -2.83 8.57
C LYS A 31 18.37 -3.97 9.15
N ASN A 32 17.39 -4.46 8.41
CA ASN A 32 16.54 -5.57 8.86
C ASN A 32 17.34 -6.88 8.98
N ALA A 33 18.30 -7.12 8.07
CA ALA A 33 19.18 -8.27 8.17
C ALA A 33 20.03 -8.22 9.45
N TYR A 34 20.61 -7.09 9.78
CA TYR A 34 21.35 -6.92 11.05
C TYR A 34 20.43 -7.13 12.26
N ALA A 35 19.25 -6.52 12.28
CA ALA A 35 18.31 -6.70 13.39
C ALA A 35 17.93 -8.17 13.60
N TYR A 36 17.78 -8.93 12.54
CA TYR A 36 17.50 -10.37 12.64
C TYR A 36 18.72 -11.18 13.10
N TYR A 37 19.88 -11.01 12.43
CA TYR A 37 21.05 -11.87 12.67
C TYR A 37 21.84 -11.51 13.93
N GLU A 38 21.90 -10.23 14.30
CA GLU A 38 22.65 -9.76 15.47
C GLU A 38 21.77 -9.65 16.72
N ASP A 39 20.53 -9.14 16.58
CA ASP A 39 19.64 -8.85 17.70
C ASP A 39 18.56 -9.94 17.90
N GLY A 40 18.40 -10.87 16.96
CA GLY A 40 17.37 -11.90 17.01
C GLY A 40 15.94 -11.36 16.79
N ASP A 41 15.80 -10.18 16.17
CA ASP A 41 14.48 -9.56 15.94
C ASP A 41 13.74 -10.22 14.77
N GLU A 42 12.87 -11.17 15.08
CA GLU A 42 12.03 -11.85 14.09
C GLU A 42 10.92 -10.96 13.53
N SER A 43 10.62 -9.83 14.15
CA SER A 43 9.53 -8.94 13.70
C SER A 43 9.82 -8.28 12.34
N VAL A 44 11.08 -8.24 11.91
CA VAL A 44 11.52 -7.69 10.63
C VAL A 44 11.43 -8.68 9.47
N LEU A 45 11.16 -9.96 9.75
CA LEU A 45 11.05 -10.98 8.72
C LEU A 45 9.84 -10.75 7.82
N PRO A 46 9.95 -11.04 6.51
CA PRO A 46 8.83 -10.89 5.58
C PRO A 46 7.56 -11.64 6.02
N ARG A 47 7.70 -12.84 6.59
CA ARG A 47 6.56 -13.62 7.10
C ARG A 47 5.89 -12.99 8.32
N SER A 48 6.66 -12.29 9.16
CA SER A 48 6.12 -11.58 10.32
C SER A 48 5.35 -10.31 9.94
N ILE A 49 5.70 -9.70 8.79
CA ILE A 49 5.02 -8.54 8.21
C ILE A 49 3.79 -8.98 7.41
N ALA A 50 3.88 -10.08 6.66
CA ALA A 50 2.85 -10.62 5.81
C ALA A 50 1.74 -11.32 6.61
N THR A 51 1.14 -10.61 7.56
CA THR A 51 0.04 -11.10 8.39
C THR A 51 -1.28 -11.17 7.62
N ARG A 52 -2.26 -11.89 8.15
CA ARG A 52 -3.61 -11.96 7.56
C ARG A 52 -4.21 -10.56 7.36
N ASP A 53 -4.10 -9.68 8.34
CA ASP A 53 -4.61 -8.30 8.23
C ASP A 53 -3.89 -7.50 7.15
N ALA A 54 -2.59 -7.73 6.95
CA ALA A 54 -1.85 -7.11 5.86
C ALA A 54 -2.35 -7.55 4.47
N PHE A 55 -2.74 -8.82 4.31
CA PHE A 55 -3.38 -9.31 3.08
C PHE A 55 -4.79 -8.76 2.89
N LEU A 56 -5.61 -8.70 3.96
CA LEU A 56 -6.93 -8.07 3.90
C LEU A 56 -6.83 -6.60 3.49
N ASN A 57 -5.89 -5.84 4.07
CA ASN A 57 -5.64 -4.44 3.68
C ASN A 57 -5.22 -4.32 2.21
N ALA A 58 -4.33 -5.21 1.73
CA ALA A 58 -3.87 -5.19 0.36
C ALA A 58 -5.01 -5.46 -0.64
N MET A 59 -5.87 -6.41 -0.34
CA MET A 59 -7.03 -6.72 -1.19
C MET A 59 -8.09 -5.62 -1.13
N THR A 60 -8.32 -5.04 0.06
CA THR A 60 -9.20 -3.87 0.22
C THR A 60 -8.73 -2.70 -0.64
N LEU A 61 -7.43 -2.43 -0.67
CA LEU A 61 -6.85 -1.41 -1.54
C LEU A 61 -7.07 -1.72 -3.03
N ASP A 62 -6.81 -2.96 -3.46
CA ASP A 62 -6.98 -3.37 -4.85
C ASP A 62 -8.43 -3.18 -5.33
N ILE A 63 -9.40 -3.57 -4.53
CA ILE A 63 -10.83 -3.37 -4.82
C ILE A 63 -11.16 -1.88 -4.88
N ALA A 64 -10.70 -1.10 -3.89
CA ALA A 64 -11.02 0.33 -3.78
C ALA A 64 -10.46 1.17 -4.93
N MET A 65 -9.34 0.78 -5.51
CA MET A 65 -8.72 1.51 -6.63
C MET A 65 -9.07 0.94 -8.01
N GLY A 66 -9.99 -0.01 -8.08
CA GLY A 66 -10.31 -0.68 -9.35
C GLY A 66 -9.08 -1.35 -9.94
N GLY A 67 -8.36 -2.10 -9.11
CA GLY A 67 -7.07 -2.70 -9.42
C GLY A 67 -7.13 -3.82 -10.47
N SER A 68 -6.33 -4.85 -10.29
CA SER A 68 -6.13 -5.89 -11.30
C SER A 68 -6.50 -7.27 -10.77
N THR A 69 -7.18 -8.08 -11.59
CA THR A 69 -7.41 -9.50 -11.29
C THR A 69 -6.11 -10.30 -11.11
N ASN A 70 -4.99 -9.82 -11.66
CA ASN A 70 -3.68 -10.40 -11.38
C ASN A 70 -3.31 -10.29 -9.89
N THR A 71 -3.76 -9.24 -9.21
CA THR A 71 -3.54 -9.08 -7.76
C THR A 71 -4.16 -10.22 -6.97
N VAL A 72 -5.34 -10.69 -7.36
CA VAL A 72 -6.01 -11.85 -6.75
C VAL A 72 -5.10 -13.08 -6.80
N LEU A 73 -4.58 -13.42 -7.98
CA LEU A 73 -3.69 -14.57 -8.16
C LEU A 73 -2.42 -14.43 -7.34
N HIS A 74 -1.78 -13.27 -7.38
CA HIS A 74 -0.51 -13.04 -6.70
C HIS A 74 -0.66 -12.99 -5.17
N LEU A 75 -1.72 -12.36 -4.64
CA LEU A 75 -1.94 -12.32 -3.19
C LEU A 75 -2.21 -13.72 -2.62
N LEU A 76 -3.00 -14.55 -3.30
CA LEU A 76 -3.23 -15.93 -2.89
C LEU A 76 -1.94 -16.76 -2.90
N ALA A 77 -1.13 -16.62 -3.94
CA ALA A 77 0.15 -17.31 -4.03
C ALA A 77 1.13 -16.86 -2.92
N VAL A 78 1.24 -15.55 -2.69
CA VAL A 78 2.11 -15.00 -1.63
C VAL A 78 1.61 -15.38 -0.24
N ALA A 79 0.30 -15.43 -0.02
CA ALA A 79 -0.28 -15.87 1.25
C ALA A 79 0.06 -17.33 1.54
N GLN A 80 -0.02 -18.20 0.54
CA GLN A 80 0.37 -19.60 0.66
C GLN A 80 1.85 -19.74 1.01
N GLU A 81 2.74 -19.02 0.32
CA GLU A 81 4.18 -19.02 0.61
C GLU A 81 4.52 -18.45 2.00
N ALA A 82 3.76 -17.46 2.45
CA ALA A 82 3.90 -16.89 3.79
C ALA A 82 3.36 -17.81 4.89
N GLY A 83 2.55 -18.81 4.56
CA GLY A 83 1.82 -19.63 5.52
C GLY A 83 0.67 -18.88 6.18
N THR A 84 0.12 -17.86 5.50
CA THR A 84 -0.96 -17.00 6.02
C THR A 84 -2.31 -17.50 5.53
N ASP A 85 -3.27 -17.64 6.44
CA ASP A 85 -4.64 -18.05 6.13
C ASP A 85 -5.44 -16.89 5.50
N PHE A 86 -5.20 -16.68 4.19
CA PHE A 86 -5.93 -15.73 3.36
C PHE A 86 -6.44 -16.47 2.11
N LYS A 87 -7.73 -16.42 1.85
CA LYS A 87 -8.42 -17.28 0.88
C LYS A 87 -9.31 -16.48 -0.07
N MET A 88 -9.83 -17.16 -1.09
CA MET A 88 -10.75 -16.59 -2.06
C MET A 88 -12.06 -16.09 -1.40
N GLU A 89 -12.52 -16.77 -0.35
CA GLU A 89 -13.70 -16.38 0.42
C GLU A 89 -13.53 -15.01 1.09
N ASP A 90 -12.31 -14.69 1.55
CA ASP A 90 -11.98 -13.35 2.09
C ASP A 90 -12.13 -12.27 1.03
N ILE A 91 -11.69 -12.56 -0.19
CA ILE A 91 -11.78 -11.66 -1.34
C ILE A 91 -13.26 -11.41 -1.70
N ASP A 92 -14.07 -12.46 -1.76
CA ASP A 92 -15.51 -12.32 -2.02
C ASP A 92 -16.19 -11.47 -0.94
N GLN A 93 -15.89 -11.70 0.32
CA GLN A 93 -16.44 -10.90 1.42
C GLN A 93 -16.03 -9.41 1.33
N LEU A 94 -14.77 -9.13 1.02
CA LEU A 94 -14.27 -7.76 0.84
C LEU A 94 -14.93 -7.07 -0.35
N SER A 95 -15.10 -7.78 -1.47
CA SER A 95 -15.72 -7.23 -2.69
C SER A 95 -17.15 -6.74 -2.48
N ARG A 96 -17.85 -7.27 -1.48
CA ARG A 96 -19.23 -6.87 -1.12
C ARG A 96 -19.27 -5.65 -0.20
N LYS A 97 -18.16 -5.30 0.45
CA LYS A 97 -18.10 -4.26 1.49
C LYS A 97 -17.31 -3.03 1.07
N VAL A 98 -16.29 -3.23 0.25
CA VAL A 98 -15.34 -2.17 -0.10
C VAL A 98 -15.87 -1.38 -1.29
N PRO A 99 -16.07 -0.05 -1.14
CA PRO A 99 -16.47 0.79 -2.27
C PRO A 99 -15.29 1.03 -3.22
N CYS A 100 -15.60 1.28 -4.50
CA CYS A 100 -14.61 1.78 -5.44
C CYS A 100 -14.40 3.27 -5.19
N LEU A 101 -13.21 3.65 -4.70
CA LEU A 101 -12.85 5.04 -4.38
C LEU A 101 -12.23 5.76 -5.56
N CYS A 102 -11.54 5.05 -6.45
CA CYS A 102 -10.92 5.65 -7.63
C CYS A 102 -10.74 4.63 -8.74
N LYS A 103 -10.45 5.11 -9.94
CA LYS A 103 -10.06 4.29 -11.09
C LYS A 103 -8.85 4.90 -11.77
N LEU A 104 -7.87 4.05 -12.10
CA LEU A 104 -6.65 4.44 -12.80
C LEU A 104 -6.55 3.74 -14.15
N ALA A 105 -5.76 4.29 -15.05
CA ALA A 105 -5.47 3.64 -16.33
C ALA A 105 -4.93 2.21 -16.09
N PRO A 106 -5.38 1.20 -16.84
CA PRO A 106 -6.22 1.25 -18.04
C PRO A 106 -7.74 1.27 -17.81
N ASN A 107 -8.22 1.20 -16.55
CA ASN A 107 -9.66 1.17 -16.23
C ASN A 107 -10.37 2.52 -16.46
N THR A 108 -9.60 3.58 -16.66
CA THR A 108 -10.04 4.90 -17.12
C THR A 108 -8.97 5.53 -17.99
N GLN A 109 -9.35 6.43 -18.89
CA GLN A 109 -8.40 7.25 -19.66
C GLN A 109 -8.11 8.60 -18.98
N LYS A 110 -8.83 8.91 -17.89
CA LYS A 110 -8.79 10.23 -17.25
C LYS A 110 -7.58 10.40 -16.33
N TYR A 111 -7.22 9.36 -15.60
CA TYR A 111 -6.15 9.42 -14.59
C TYR A 111 -5.14 8.29 -14.75
N SER A 112 -3.88 8.66 -14.70
CA SER A 112 -2.73 7.75 -14.69
C SER A 112 -2.22 7.52 -13.26
N VAL A 113 -1.28 6.60 -13.11
CA VAL A 113 -0.60 6.38 -11.82
C VAL A 113 0.18 7.61 -11.34
N GLN A 114 0.61 8.48 -12.26
CA GLN A 114 1.32 9.72 -11.93
C GLN A 114 0.41 10.72 -11.23
N GLU A 115 -0.82 10.87 -11.72
CA GLU A 115 -1.82 11.72 -11.09
C GLU A 115 -2.25 11.17 -9.73
N CYS A 116 -2.40 9.84 -9.61
CA CYS A 116 -2.58 9.20 -8.32
C CYS A 116 -1.44 9.53 -7.35
N ASN A 117 -0.20 9.47 -7.81
CA ASN A 117 0.96 9.82 -6.98
C ASN A 117 0.90 11.27 -6.47
N ARG A 118 0.47 12.22 -7.29
CA ARG A 118 0.25 13.62 -6.89
C ARG A 118 -0.83 13.75 -5.82
N ALA A 119 -1.90 12.99 -5.94
CA ALA A 119 -3.02 12.96 -5.00
C ALA A 119 -2.75 12.10 -3.72
N GLY A 120 -1.50 11.93 -3.32
CA GLY A 120 -1.11 11.16 -2.14
C GLY A 120 -0.76 9.70 -2.40
N GLY A 121 -0.95 9.22 -3.62
CA GLY A 121 -0.61 7.86 -4.04
C GLY A 121 -1.37 6.78 -3.27
N ILE A 122 -0.75 5.63 -3.15
CA ILE A 122 -1.32 4.48 -2.41
C ILE A 122 -1.62 4.85 -0.95
N MET A 123 -0.78 5.66 -0.30
CA MET A 123 -1.00 6.06 1.08
C MET A 123 -2.23 6.97 1.25
N GLY A 124 -2.52 7.82 0.26
CA GLY A 124 -3.74 8.62 0.24
C GLY A 124 -5.00 7.75 0.18
N ILE A 125 -5.03 6.76 -0.72
CA ILE A 125 -6.17 5.83 -0.83
C ILE A 125 -6.32 5.01 0.46
N LEU A 126 -5.22 4.49 1.03
CA LEU A 126 -5.26 3.76 2.29
C LEU A 126 -5.74 4.63 3.45
N ASN A 127 -5.38 5.92 3.47
CA ASN A 127 -5.87 6.85 4.49
C ASN A 127 -7.39 7.03 4.43
N GLU A 128 -7.97 7.14 3.24
CA GLU A 128 -9.43 7.19 3.09
C GLU A 128 -10.11 5.89 3.52
N LEU A 129 -9.54 4.74 3.18
CA LEU A 129 -10.03 3.45 3.65
C LEU A 129 -9.95 3.32 5.17
N ASN A 130 -8.90 3.87 5.79
CA ASN A 130 -8.73 3.89 7.24
C ASN A 130 -9.76 4.80 7.93
N LYS A 131 -10.01 5.99 7.38
CA LYS A 131 -11.09 6.88 7.85
C LYS A 131 -12.46 6.20 7.79
N GLY A 132 -12.68 5.35 6.79
CA GLY A 132 -13.88 4.53 6.63
C GLY A 132 -13.92 3.27 7.51
N GLY A 133 -12.89 2.99 8.30
CA GLY A 133 -12.82 1.78 9.12
C GLY A 133 -12.71 0.47 8.34
N LEU A 134 -12.22 0.53 7.10
CA LEU A 134 -12.17 -0.62 6.18
C LEU A 134 -10.85 -1.38 6.20
N ILE A 135 -9.82 -0.85 6.86
CA ILE A 135 -8.50 -1.48 6.98
C ILE A 135 -7.99 -1.45 8.42
N ASN A 136 -7.03 -2.31 8.72
CA ASN A 136 -6.31 -2.31 9.99
C ASN A 136 -5.00 -1.52 9.86
N GLY A 137 -4.97 -0.30 10.45
CA GLY A 137 -3.81 0.57 10.42
C GLY A 137 -2.66 0.15 11.34
N SER A 138 -2.89 -0.78 12.27
CA SER A 138 -1.86 -1.23 13.22
C SER A 138 -0.85 -2.21 12.63
N VAL A 139 -1.06 -2.72 11.41
CA VAL A 139 -0.15 -3.65 10.77
C VAL A 139 1.24 -3.05 10.58
N LYS A 140 2.27 -3.83 10.90
CA LYS A 140 3.66 -3.44 10.72
C LYS A 140 4.09 -3.49 9.26
N ARG A 141 5.12 -2.72 8.95
CA ARG A 141 5.71 -2.61 7.62
C ARG A 141 7.22 -2.86 7.67
N VAL A 142 7.81 -3.06 6.51
CA VAL A 142 9.24 -3.36 6.34
C VAL A 142 10.17 -2.32 6.96
N ASP A 143 9.71 -1.07 7.10
CA ASP A 143 10.47 0.02 7.74
C ASP A 143 10.29 0.10 9.27
N GLY A 144 9.66 -0.92 9.87
CA GLY A 144 9.41 -1.02 11.30
C GLY A 144 8.27 -0.15 11.82
N LYS A 145 7.61 0.61 10.95
CA LYS A 145 6.48 1.47 11.32
C LYS A 145 5.15 0.75 11.11
N THR A 146 4.12 1.26 11.77
CA THR A 146 2.74 0.85 11.47
C THR A 146 2.23 1.54 10.19
N LEU A 147 1.18 0.98 9.62
CA LEU A 147 0.52 1.60 8.48
C LEU A 147 -0.08 2.96 8.85
N ASP A 148 -0.64 3.11 10.06
CA ASP A 148 -1.18 4.38 10.58
C ASP A 148 -0.12 5.48 10.64
N GLU A 149 1.09 5.16 11.13
CA GLU A 149 2.19 6.11 11.19
C GLU A 149 2.64 6.58 9.81
N GLN A 150 2.60 5.67 8.83
CA GLN A 150 2.94 6.02 7.46
C GLN A 150 1.85 6.83 6.77
N MET A 151 0.58 6.47 6.94
CA MET A 151 -0.54 7.23 6.37
C MET A 151 -0.54 8.68 6.83
N LYS A 152 -0.32 8.93 8.13
CA LYS A 152 -0.21 10.28 8.69
C LYS A 152 0.91 11.11 8.05
N LYS A 153 2.04 10.48 7.76
CA LYS A 153 3.18 11.16 7.11
C LYS A 153 2.89 11.56 5.66
N TYR A 154 2.07 10.80 4.96
CA TYR A 154 1.74 11.00 3.55
C TYR A 154 0.32 11.53 3.34
N ASP A 155 -0.33 11.98 4.41
CA ASP A 155 -1.65 12.63 4.33
C ASP A 155 -1.51 13.98 3.63
N ILE A 156 -2.14 14.10 2.48
CA ILE A 156 -2.15 15.33 1.67
C ILE A 156 -3.30 16.26 2.04
N THR A 157 -4.19 15.87 2.94
CA THR A 157 -5.38 16.67 3.33
C THR A 157 -5.06 17.80 4.33
N GLY A 158 -3.78 18.07 4.58
CA GLY A 158 -3.32 19.16 5.43
C GLY A 158 -3.46 20.54 4.81
N SER A 159 -3.08 21.58 5.56
CA SER A 159 -3.36 22.99 5.28
C SER A 159 -2.67 23.62 4.06
N GLU A 160 -1.77 22.91 3.38
CA GLU A 160 -1.02 23.40 2.23
C GLU A 160 -1.10 22.42 1.04
N LEU A 161 -2.31 22.10 0.62
CA LEU A 161 -2.53 21.28 -0.57
C LEU A 161 -2.11 22.05 -1.84
N ASP A 162 -1.32 21.38 -2.69
CA ASP A 162 -1.18 21.79 -4.09
C ASP A 162 -2.57 21.79 -4.75
N PRO A 163 -3.03 22.89 -5.36
CA PRO A 163 -4.37 22.99 -5.94
C PRO A 163 -4.66 21.90 -7.00
N GLU A 164 -3.65 21.44 -7.73
CA GLU A 164 -3.83 20.36 -8.70
C GLU A 164 -4.00 19.01 -8.01
N ALA A 165 -3.24 18.75 -6.94
CA ALA A 165 -3.40 17.54 -6.13
C ALA A 165 -4.78 17.47 -5.48
N ASP A 166 -5.26 18.60 -4.95
CA ASP A 166 -6.60 18.75 -4.38
C ASP A 166 -7.70 18.47 -5.42
N ARG A 167 -7.57 19.07 -6.61
CA ARG A 167 -8.50 18.83 -7.72
C ARG A 167 -8.56 17.35 -8.13
N ILE A 168 -7.42 16.68 -8.20
CA ILE A 168 -7.36 15.25 -8.53
C ILE A 168 -8.02 14.42 -7.42
N TYR A 169 -7.66 14.70 -6.17
CA TYR A 169 -8.17 13.99 -5.01
C TYR A 169 -9.70 14.05 -4.90
N HIS A 170 -10.31 15.21 -5.10
CA HIS A 170 -11.76 15.40 -5.02
C HIS A 170 -12.51 15.08 -6.33
N SER A 171 -11.83 14.68 -7.39
CA SER A 171 -12.46 14.41 -8.69
C SER A 171 -12.72 12.93 -8.97
N ALA A 172 -12.34 12.04 -8.07
CA ALA A 172 -12.55 10.60 -8.19
C ALA A 172 -13.93 10.17 -7.71
N PRO A 173 -14.45 9.10 -8.27
CA PRO A 173 -14.71 8.68 -9.64
C PRO A 173 -15.92 9.31 -10.23
#